data_9bd19737ca65d844bf73302b18daa0ea
#
_entry.id   9bd19737ca65d844bf73302b18daa0ea
#
_cell.length_a   1.000
_cell.length_b   1.000
_cell.length_c   1.000
_cell.angle_alpha   90.00
_cell.angle_beta   90.00
_cell.angle_gamma   90.00
#
_symmetry.space_group_name_H-M   'P 1'
#
loop_
_entity.id
_entity.type
_entity.pdbx_description
1 polymer ?
#
loop_
_entity_poly.entity_id
_entity_poly.type
_entity_poly.pdbx_seq_one_letter_code
_entity_poly.pdbx_strand_id
1 'polypeptide(L)'
;DNPDFNFSVVSARELKKAGKRLSTFSFDFAGNEKYFKPNSFQPAQDRPYVEQMVEFLQSEHRFLVCNNEDLANLLYASVDARDLPAMADVDSSLLYFCSLVKPYNKVALTGECADEIFGGYPWFHKKEFFTASTFPWTPDLAPRKALLSDSFLAELKMDEYVHRAYHKSVSETPRLAGETPEEERRREISYLNLKWFMQTLLDRMDRTSMYSGLEARVPFADHRIIEYIWNVPWEMKTPDGLVKGLLREAAR
;
A
#
# COMPACT_ATOMS: atom_id res chain seq x y z
N ASP A 1 -2.67 -4.01 13.34
CA ASP A 1 -2.09 -2.84 12.66
C ASP A 1 -2.56 -2.59 11.24
N ASN A 2 -3.51 -3.36 10.77
CA ASN A 2 -4.04 -3.19 9.43
C ASN A 2 -5.05 -2.02 9.42
N PRO A 3 -4.84 -0.96 8.61
CA PRO A 3 -5.76 0.17 8.50
C PRO A 3 -7.17 -0.21 8.04
N ASP A 4 -7.34 -1.34 7.35
CA ASP A 4 -8.66 -1.88 6.99
C ASP A 4 -9.58 -2.11 8.19
N PHE A 5 -9.02 -2.36 9.36
CA PHE A 5 -9.79 -2.59 10.58
C PHE A 5 -10.57 -1.35 11.02
N ASN A 6 -10.01 -0.15 10.85
CA ASN A 6 -10.67 1.09 11.23
C ASN A 6 -11.96 1.32 10.41
N PHE A 7 -11.90 1.12 9.10
CA PHE A 7 -13.09 1.23 8.26
C PHE A 7 -14.10 0.13 8.54
N SER A 8 -13.61 -1.06 8.81
CA SER A 8 -14.46 -2.20 9.13
C SER A 8 -15.29 -1.95 10.39
N VAL A 9 -14.69 -1.35 11.44
CA VAL A 9 -15.40 -0.99 12.66
C VAL A 9 -16.53 0.01 12.40
N VAL A 10 -16.19 1.13 11.72
CA VAL A 10 -17.18 2.17 11.42
C VAL A 10 -18.29 1.61 10.52
N SER A 11 -17.93 0.88 9.47
CA SER A 11 -18.88 0.29 8.53
C SER A 11 -19.80 -0.73 9.21
N ALA A 12 -19.26 -1.58 10.09
CA ALA A 12 -20.04 -2.56 10.82
C ALA A 12 -21.07 -1.88 11.74
N ARG A 13 -20.68 -0.80 12.44
CA ARG A 13 -21.58 -0.02 13.29
C ARG A 13 -22.74 0.58 12.49
N GLU A 14 -22.44 1.19 11.34
CA GLU A 14 -23.47 1.82 10.50
C GLU A 14 -24.42 0.77 9.89
N LEU A 15 -23.88 -0.33 9.38
CA LEU A 15 -24.71 -1.42 8.83
C LEU A 15 -25.60 -2.07 9.91
N LYS A 16 -25.08 -2.23 11.13
CA LYS A 16 -25.85 -2.77 12.25
C LYS A 16 -27.08 -1.92 12.60
N LYS A 17 -26.98 -0.58 12.49
CA LYS A 17 -28.12 0.32 12.67
C LYS A 17 -29.23 0.05 11.62
N ALA A 18 -28.84 -0.40 10.43
CA ALA A 18 -29.76 -0.78 9.36
C ALA A 18 -30.17 -2.26 9.38
N GLY A 19 -29.83 -3.00 10.43
CA GLY A 19 -30.15 -4.43 10.56
C GLY A 19 -29.34 -5.32 9.59
N LYS A 20 -28.20 -4.83 9.08
CA LYS A 20 -27.33 -5.54 8.12
C LYS A 20 -26.00 -5.92 8.77
N ARG A 21 -25.36 -6.93 8.21
CA ARG A 21 -23.99 -7.35 8.58
C ARG A 21 -23.00 -6.87 7.52
N LEU A 22 -21.78 -6.58 7.97
CA LEU A 22 -20.67 -6.22 7.08
C LEU A 22 -20.12 -7.48 6.40
N SER A 23 -19.97 -7.48 5.09
CA SER A 23 -19.16 -8.47 4.38
C SER A 23 -17.70 -8.05 4.40
N THR A 24 -16.83 -8.94 4.84
CA THR A 24 -15.37 -8.72 4.87
C THR A 24 -14.64 -9.84 4.16
N PHE A 25 -13.46 -9.52 3.64
CA PHE A 25 -12.62 -10.46 2.88
C PHE A 25 -11.19 -10.33 3.35
N SER A 26 -10.49 -11.44 3.45
CA SER A 26 -9.03 -11.45 3.59
C SER A 26 -8.42 -12.39 2.58
N PHE A 27 -7.19 -12.07 2.17
CA PHE A 27 -6.47 -12.76 1.14
C PHE A 27 -5.28 -13.50 1.74
N ASP A 28 -5.04 -14.70 1.25
CA ASP A 28 -3.91 -15.50 1.65
C ASP A 28 -3.40 -16.35 0.47
N PHE A 29 -2.21 -16.91 0.61
CA PHE A 29 -1.60 -17.78 -0.39
C PHE A 29 -1.54 -19.21 0.14
N ALA A 30 -1.78 -20.17 -0.75
CA ALA A 30 -1.74 -21.58 -0.40
C ALA A 30 -0.37 -21.97 0.17
N GLY A 31 -0.36 -22.55 1.36
CA GLY A 31 0.85 -22.96 2.07
C GLY A 31 1.54 -21.83 2.85
N ASN A 32 0.95 -20.65 2.93
CA ASN A 32 1.53 -19.54 3.69
C ASN A 32 1.76 -19.91 5.16
N GLU A 33 0.86 -20.65 5.78
CA GLU A 33 0.99 -21.14 7.15
C GLU A 33 2.26 -22.00 7.37
N LYS A 34 2.75 -22.66 6.33
CA LYS A 34 3.92 -23.54 6.37
C LYS A 34 5.21 -22.84 5.97
N TYR A 35 5.14 -21.94 4.99
CA TYR A 35 6.33 -21.36 4.36
C TYR A 35 6.61 -19.94 4.79
N PHE A 36 5.73 -19.29 5.53
CA PHE A 36 5.90 -17.93 6.01
C PHE A 36 7.19 -17.79 6.84
N LYS A 37 7.95 -16.76 6.52
CA LYS A 37 9.13 -16.34 7.31
C LYS A 37 8.99 -14.86 7.63
N PRO A 38 9.00 -14.49 8.92
CA PRO A 38 8.96 -13.08 9.32
C PRO A 38 10.07 -12.26 8.67
N ASN A 39 9.76 -11.05 8.26
CA ASN A 39 10.71 -10.08 7.74
C ASN A 39 10.39 -8.67 8.24
N SER A 40 11.17 -7.66 7.83
CA SER A 40 10.98 -6.28 8.30
C SER A 40 9.69 -5.60 7.81
N PHE A 41 9.07 -6.10 6.75
CA PHE A 41 7.79 -5.60 6.22
C PHE A 41 6.61 -6.35 6.81
N GLN A 42 6.76 -7.65 7.00
CA GLN A 42 5.71 -8.54 7.49
C GLN A 42 6.27 -9.37 8.67
N PRO A 43 6.21 -8.83 9.90
CA PRO A 43 6.78 -9.48 11.08
C PRO A 43 5.94 -10.65 11.61
N ALA A 44 4.67 -10.75 11.22
CA ALA A 44 3.75 -11.82 11.61
C ALA A 44 2.75 -12.11 10.48
N GLN A 45 2.12 -13.26 10.53
CA GLN A 45 0.98 -13.57 9.64
C GLN A 45 -0.24 -12.73 10.04
N ASP A 46 -1.04 -12.30 9.06
CA ASP A 46 -2.23 -11.46 9.29
C ASP A 46 -3.41 -12.26 9.84
N ARG A 47 -3.50 -13.54 9.52
CA ARG A 47 -4.66 -14.39 9.81
C ARG A 47 -5.14 -14.35 11.26
N PRO A 48 -4.28 -14.46 12.30
CA PRO A 48 -4.74 -14.41 13.70
C PRO A 48 -5.42 -13.10 14.07
N TYR A 49 -4.95 -11.99 13.50
CA TYR A 49 -5.55 -10.66 13.73
C TYR A 49 -6.86 -10.51 12.98
N VAL A 50 -6.95 -11.06 11.77
CA VAL A 50 -8.21 -11.10 11.00
C VAL A 50 -9.27 -11.87 11.76
N GLU A 51 -8.95 -13.04 12.30
CA GLU A 51 -9.87 -13.88 13.08
C GLU A 51 -10.40 -13.14 14.32
N GLN A 52 -9.55 -12.43 15.07
CA GLN A 52 -9.96 -11.58 16.19
C GLN A 52 -10.93 -10.47 15.74
N MET A 53 -10.66 -9.82 14.62
CA MET A 53 -11.53 -8.76 14.10
C MET A 53 -12.86 -9.30 13.58
N VAL A 54 -12.86 -10.46 12.94
CA VAL A 54 -14.10 -11.13 12.49
C VAL A 54 -15.01 -11.43 13.69
N GLU A 55 -14.45 -11.95 14.78
CA GLU A 55 -15.17 -12.21 16.02
C GLU A 55 -15.69 -10.90 16.64
N PHE A 56 -14.85 -9.89 16.75
CA PHE A 56 -15.23 -8.58 17.31
C PHE A 56 -16.35 -7.90 16.52
N LEU A 57 -16.24 -7.89 15.19
CA LEU A 57 -17.21 -7.22 14.31
C LEU A 57 -18.47 -8.04 14.04
N GLN A 58 -18.44 -9.34 14.29
CA GLN A 58 -19.48 -10.28 13.90
C GLN A 58 -19.80 -10.18 12.40
N SER A 59 -18.76 -9.99 11.57
CA SER A 59 -18.87 -9.81 10.12
C SER A 59 -19.16 -11.12 9.39
N GLU A 60 -19.67 -11.02 8.14
CA GLU A 60 -19.72 -12.13 7.20
C GLU A 60 -18.38 -12.22 6.48
N HIS A 61 -17.42 -12.94 7.07
CA HIS A 61 -16.07 -13.01 6.57
C HIS A 61 -15.83 -14.16 5.60
N ARG A 62 -14.99 -13.89 4.58
CA ARG A 62 -14.51 -14.90 3.62
C ARG A 62 -13.00 -14.85 3.52
N PHE A 63 -12.36 -15.97 3.86
CA PHE A 63 -10.94 -16.20 3.58
C PHE A 63 -10.79 -16.67 2.14
N LEU A 64 -10.10 -15.89 1.32
CA LEU A 64 -9.84 -16.18 -0.09
C LEU A 64 -8.38 -16.60 -0.23
N VAL A 65 -8.14 -17.75 -0.86
CA VAL A 65 -6.81 -18.32 -0.99
C VAL A 65 -6.45 -18.43 -2.46
N CYS A 66 -5.24 -17.98 -2.81
CA CYS A 66 -4.66 -18.08 -4.14
C CYS A 66 -3.55 -19.11 -4.15
N ASN A 67 -3.50 -19.95 -5.16
CA ASN A 67 -2.39 -20.88 -5.39
C ASN A 67 -1.49 -20.40 -6.54
N ASN A 68 -0.35 -21.04 -6.72
CA ASN A 68 0.63 -20.64 -7.75
C ASN A 68 0.10 -20.80 -9.19
N GLU A 69 -0.79 -21.76 -9.43
CA GLU A 69 -1.40 -21.97 -10.74
C GLU A 69 -2.36 -20.84 -11.09
N ASP A 70 -3.19 -20.40 -10.14
CA ASP A 70 -4.06 -19.23 -10.30
C ASP A 70 -3.26 -17.98 -10.64
N LEU A 71 -2.12 -17.76 -9.93
CA LEU A 71 -1.23 -16.64 -10.20
C LEU A 71 -0.65 -16.68 -11.61
N ALA A 72 -0.14 -17.82 -12.03
CA ALA A 72 0.47 -17.99 -13.34
C ALA A 72 -0.55 -17.79 -14.47
N ASN A 73 -1.75 -18.34 -14.32
CA ASN A 73 -2.82 -18.24 -15.31
C ASN A 73 -3.32 -16.80 -15.51
N LEU A 74 -3.19 -15.94 -14.50
CA LEU A 74 -3.66 -14.56 -14.56
C LEU A 74 -2.57 -13.53 -14.93
N LEU A 75 -1.34 -13.94 -15.20
CA LEU A 75 -0.25 -13.03 -15.55
C LEU A 75 -0.59 -12.16 -16.78
N TYR A 76 -1.05 -12.78 -17.87
CA TYR A 76 -1.43 -12.02 -19.08
C TYR A 76 -2.63 -11.11 -18.83
N ALA A 77 -3.67 -11.62 -18.18
CA ALA A 77 -4.84 -10.83 -17.85
C ALA A 77 -4.51 -9.64 -16.94
N SER A 78 -3.52 -9.76 -16.06
CA SER A 78 -3.06 -8.64 -15.23
C SER A 78 -2.35 -7.55 -16.04
N VAL A 79 -1.64 -7.94 -17.10
CA VAL A 79 -1.06 -6.97 -18.06
C VAL A 79 -2.16 -6.25 -18.84
N ASP A 80 -3.16 -7.00 -19.32
CA ASP A 80 -4.32 -6.42 -20.02
C ASP A 80 -5.09 -5.45 -19.11
N ALA A 81 -5.29 -5.82 -17.83
CA ALA A 81 -5.95 -4.96 -16.86
C ALA A 81 -5.20 -3.63 -16.60
N ARG A 82 -3.89 -3.66 -16.68
CA ARG A 82 -3.01 -2.52 -16.40
C ARG A 82 -2.60 -1.75 -17.67
N ASP A 83 -2.83 -2.28 -18.85
CA ASP A 83 -2.27 -1.83 -20.14
C ASP A 83 -0.73 -1.87 -20.23
N LEU A 84 -0.06 -2.34 -19.19
CA LEU A 84 1.39 -2.40 -19.07
C LEU A 84 1.83 -3.56 -18.16
N PRO A 85 2.96 -4.22 -18.45
CA PRO A 85 3.60 -5.10 -17.48
C PRO A 85 4.00 -4.32 -16.22
N ALA A 86 3.71 -4.87 -15.05
CA ALA A 86 4.03 -4.22 -13.78
C ALA A 86 4.57 -5.23 -12.75
N MET A 87 3.92 -5.42 -11.61
CA MET A 87 4.44 -6.24 -10.51
C MET A 87 3.93 -7.70 -10.60
N ALA A 88 4.11 -8.33 -11.75
CA ALA A 88 3.86 -9.77 -12.00
C ALA A 88 2.86 -10.46 -11.04
N ASP A 89 3.39 -11.19 -10.05
CA ASP A 89 2.61 -11.96 -9.06
C ASP A 89 1.69 -11.09 -8.18
N VAL A 90 2.12 -9.87 -7.85
CA VAL A 90 1.31 -8.95 -7.04
C VAL A 90 0.08 -8.48 -7.81
N ASP A 91 0.22 -8.16 -9.09
CA ASP A 91 -0.90 -7.70 -9.91
C ASP A 91 -1.84 -8.86 -10.26
N SER A 92 -1.31 -10.04 -10.58
CA SER A 92 -2.13 -11.22 -10.87
C SER A 92 -2.89 -11.72 -9.64
N SER A 93 -2.28 -11.70 -8.45
CA SER A 93 -2.97 -12.06 -7.21
C SER A 93 -4.09 -11.08 -6.87
N LEU A 94 -3.85 -9.77 -7.01
CA LEU A 94 -4.87 -8.76 -6.79
C LEU A 94 -6.05 -8.91 -7.76
N LEU A 95 -5.78 -9.19 -9.03
CA LEU A 95 -6.82 -9.47 -10.03
C LEU A 95 -7.65 -10.69 -9.65
N TYR A 96 -6.99 -11.76 -9.21
CA TYR A 96 -7.66 -12.96 -8.72
C TYR A 96 -8.61 -12.64 -7.57
N PHE A 97 -8.12 -11.97 -6.54
CA PHE A 97 -8.92 -11.61 -5.37
C PHE A 97 -10.10 -10.68 -5.73
N CYS A 98 -9.89 -9.69 -6.58
CA CYS A 98 -10.97 -8.82 -7.05
C CYS A 98 -12.07 -9.62 -7.76
N SER A 99 -11.69 -10.61 -8.58
CA SER A 99 -12.65 -11.49 -9.26
C SER A 99 -13.47 -12.33 -8.29
N LEU A 100 -12.87 -12.77 -7.17
CA LEU A 100 -13.54 -13.55 -6.13
C LEU A 100 -14.46 -12.70 -5.24
N VAL A 101 -14.14 -11.42 -5.04
CA VAL A 101 -14.98 -10.48 -4.26
C VAL A 101 -16.20 -10.01 -5.05
N LYS A 102 -16.03 -9.82 -6.36
CA LYS A 102 -17.06 -9.27 -7.26
C LYS A 102 -18.44 -9.95 -7.20
N PRO A 103 -18.55 -11.28 -7.07
CA PRO A 103 -19.87 -11.93 -6.95
C PRO A 103 -20.68 -11.51 -5.73
N TYR A 104 -20.04 -11.03 -4.70
CA TYR A 104 -20.65 -10.64 -3.43
C TYR A 104 -20.90 -9.14 -3.31
N ASN A 105 -19.97 -8.32 -3.82
CA ASN A 105 -19.99 -6.88 -3.63
C ASN A 105 -19.65 -6.14 -4.95
N LYS A 106 -20.31 -5.00 -5.17
CA LYS A 106 -19.97 -4.09 -6.27
C LYS A 106 -18.89 -3.09 -5.89
N VAL A 107 -18.83 -2.76 -4.60
CA VAL A 107 -17.90 -1.80 -4.01
C VAL A 107 -17.18 -2.47 -2.84
N ALA A 108 -15.88 -2.26 -2.74
CA ALA A 108 -15.04 -2.66 -1.61
C ALA A 108 -14.27 -1.45 -1.07
N LEU A 109 -14.10 -1.38 0.26
CA LEU A 109 -13.21 -0.43 0.90
C LEU A 109 -11.89 -1.13 1.19
N THR A 110 -10.76 -0.42 0.99
CA THR A 110 -9.43 -0.91 1.28
C THR A 110 -8.64 0.12 2.09
N GLY A 111 -7.75 -0.34 2.97
CA GLY A 111 -6.87 0.50 3.80
C GLY A 111 -5.60 0.96 3.10
N GLU A 112 -5.46 0.80 1.80
CA GLU A 112 -4.32 1.34 1.06
C GLU A 112 -4.15 2.84 1.31
N CYS A 113 -2.95 3.34 1.12
CA CYS A 113 -2.51 4.71 1.37
C CYS A 113 -2.31 5.11 2.84
N ALA A 114 -2.69 4.28 3.81
CA ALA A 114 -2.44 4.59 5.21
C ALA A 114 -0.94 4.60 5.56
N ASP A 115 -0.17 3.68 5.01
CA ASP A 115 1.28 3.62 5.24
C ASP A 115 2.01 4.81 4.62
N GLU A 116 1.54 5.32 3.49
CA GLU A 116 2.08 6.47 2.80
C GLU A 116 1.91 7.77 3.59
N ILE A 117 0.74 7.97 4.18
CA ILE A 117 0.41 9.24 4.86
C ILE A 117 0.74 9.24 6.36
N PHE A 118 0.68 8.06 7.02
CA PHE A 118 0.99 7.93 8.45
C PHE A 118 2.40 7.39 8.73
N GLY A 119 3.22 7.18 7.69
CA GLY A 119 4.59 6.75 7.83
C GLY A 119 4.74 5.29 8.28
N GLY A 120 4.04 4.35 7.64
CA GLY A 120 4.07 2.94 7.99
C GLY A 120 5.32 2.20 7.52
N TYR A 121 5.98 2.66 6.48
CA TYR A 121 7.10 1.96 5.85
C TYR A 121 8.45 2.14 6.57
N PRO A 122 9.37 1.17 6.43
CA PRO A 122 10.69 1.23 7.07
C PRO A 122 11.50 2.48 6.72
N TRP A 123 11.35 3.05 5.55
CA TRP A 123 12.10 4.23 5.12
C TRP A 123 11.69 5.53 5.83
N PHE A 124 10.60 5.53 6.56
CA PHE A 124 10.26 6.64 7.46
C PHE A 124 10.97 6.55 8.82
N HIS A 125 11.51 5.38 9.18
CA HIS A 125 12.02 5.10 10.52
C HIS A 125 13.52 4.82 10.57
N LYS A 126 14.06 4.21 9.51
CA LYS A 126 15.47 3.79 9.50
C LYS A 126 16.37 4.88 8.94
N LYS A 127 17.40 5.26 9.70
CA LYS A 127 18.34 6.34 9.34
C LYS A 127 19.09 6.12 8.03
N GLU A 128 19.31 4.88 7.62
CA GLU A 128 19.95 4.53 6.36
C GLU A 128 19.24 5.12 5.12
N PHE A 129 17.90 5.30 5.19
CA PHE A 129 17.13 5.90 4.11
C PHE A 129 17.20 7.44 4.09
N PHE A 130 17.60 8.06 5.21
CA PHE A 130 17.68 9.52 5.29
C PHE A 130 18.89 10.08 4.55
N THR A 131 19.95 9.30 4.39
CA THR A 131 21.16 9.68 3.66
C THR A 131 21.12 9.30 2.18
N ALA A 132 20.13 8.52 1.75
CA ALA A 132 20.01 8.11 0.37
C ALA A 132 19.61 9.28 -0.54
N SER A 133 20.27 9.42 -1.69
CA SER A 133 19.98 10.43 -2.73
C SER A 133 19.17 9.85 -3.89
N THR A 134 18.26 8.94 -3.59
CA THR A 134 17.36 8.28 -4.54
C THR A 134 16.05 7.89 -3.85
N PHE A 135 15.11 7.33 -4.62
CA PHE A 135 13.84 6.84 -4.08
C PHE A 135 14.05 5.74 -3.04
N PRO A 136 13.53 5.86 -1.81
CA PRO A 136 13.81 4.93 -0.72
C PRO A 136 13.43 3.47 -0.98
N TRP A 137 12.38 3.25 -1.77
CA TRP A 137 11.89 1.90 -2.12
C TRP A 137 12.58 1.24 -3.31
N THR A 138 13.49 1.96 -3.96
CA THR A 138 14.27 1.42 -5.10
C THR A 138 15.69 2.00 -5.10
N PRO A 139 16.49 1.69 -4.08
CA PRO A 139 17.83 2.24 -3.93
C PRO A 139 18.81 1.69 -4.96
N ASP A 140 18.53 0.52 -5.55
CA ASP A 140 19.36 -0.17 -6.53
C ASP A 140 18.57 -0.52 -7.80
N LEU A 141 19.08 -0.11 -8.94
CA LEU A 141 18.51 -0.41 -10.25
C LEU A 141 19.16 -1.62 -10.94
N ALA A 142 20.25 -2.17 -10.40
CA ALA A 142 21.00 -3.26 -11.02
C ALA A 142 20.12 -4.50 -11.33
N PRO A 143 19.21 -4.96 -10.45
CA PRO A 143 18.35 -6.10 -10.77
C PRO A 143 17.43 -5.85 -11.96
N ARG A 144 16.95 -4.60 -12.13
CA ARG A 144 16.08 -4.23 -13.27
C ARG A 144 16.89 -4.13 -14.57
N LYS A 145 18.09 -3.57 -14.49
CA LYS A 145 19.01 -3.45 -15.64
C LYS A 145 19.43 -4.82 -16.14
N ALA A 146 19.66 -5.78 -15.27
CA ALA A 146 20.06 -7.14 -15.64
C ALA A 146 19.04 -7.89 -16.53
N LEU A 147 17.78 -7.41 -16.57
CA LEU A 147 16.72 -7.98 -17.42
C LEU A 147 16.68 -7.37 -18.84
N LEU A 148 17.46 -6.34 -19.11
CA LEU A 148 17.41 -5.55 -20.34
C LEU A 148 18.70 -5.71 -21.15
N SER A 149 18.61 -5.60 -22.48
CA SER A 149 19.79 -5.61 -23.34
C SER A 149 20.59 -4.31 -23.19
N ASP A 150 21.91 -4.37 -23.43
CA ASP A 150 22.81 -3.21 -23.35
C ASP A 150 22.39 -2.08 -24.30
N SER A 151 21.94 -2.43 -25.52
CA SER A 151 21.45 -1.46 -26.48
C SER A 151 20.21 -0.72 -25.99
N PHE A 152 19.28 -1.43 -25.37
CA PHE A 152 18.07 -0.83 -24.82
C PHE A 152 18.36 0.03 -23.58
N LEU A 153 19.27 -0.41 -22.71
CA LEU A 153 19.74 0.39 -21.56
C LEU A 153 20.40 1.70 -21.98
N ALA A 154 21.21 1.67 -23.04
CA ALA A 154 21.83 2.87 -23.57
C ALA A 154 20.82 3.90 -24.11
N GLU A 155 19.72 3.43 -24.69
CA GLU A 155 18.61 4.26 -25.18
C GLU A 155 17.76 4.81 -24.04
N LEU A 156 17.40 3.97 -23.05
CA LEU A 156 16.54 4.33 -21.91
C LEU A 156 17.15 5.38 -20.98
N LYS A 157 18.48 5.39 -20.82
CA LYS A 157 19.18 6.26 -19.86
C LYS A 157 18.55 6.21 -18.46
N MET A 158 18.32 5.00 -17.98
CA MET A 158 17.53 4.75 -16.77
C MET A 158 18.03 5.51 -15.55
N ASP A 159 19.36 5.55 -15.34
CA ASP A 159 19.95 6.26 -14.18
C ASP A 159 19.71 7.77 -14.26
N GLU A 160 19.88 8.36 -15.46
CA GLU A 160 19.64 9.79 -15.66
C GLU A 160 18.15 10.14 -15.42
N TYR A 161 17.25 9.27 -15.89
CA TYR A 161 15.81 9.45 -15.67
C TYR A 161 15.47 9.42 -14.19
N VAL A 162 15.90 8.39 -13.45
CA VAL A 162 15.61 8.23 -12.02
C VAL A 162 16.21 9.38 -11.21
N HIS A 163 17.47 9.74 -11.48
CA HIS A 163 18.15 10.86 -10.83
C HIS A 163 17.38 12.17 -11.04
N ARG A 164 17.05 12.49 -12.29
CA ARG A 164 16.30 13.72 -12.64
C ARG A 164 14.91 13.75 -11.98
N ALA A 165 14.17 12.63 -12.02
CA ALA A 165 12.84 12.52 -11.42
C ALA A 165 12.89 12.72 -9.91
N TYR A 166 13.88 12.11 -9.25
CA TYR A 166 14.10 12.25 -7.81
C TYR A 166 14.42 13.70 -7.44
N HIS A 167 15.46 14.31 -8.03
CA HIS A 167 15.86 15.67 -7.67
C HIS A 167 14.80 16.71 -7.99
N LYS A 168 14.10 16.57 -9.12
CA LYS A 168 12.95 17.41 -9.42
C LYS A 168 11.89 17.30 -8.31
N SER A 169 11.55 16.11 -7.88
CA SER A 169 10.53 15.91 -6.85
C SER A 169 10.95 16.47 -5.49
N VAL A 170 12.21 16.28 -5.10
CA VAL A 170 12.75 16.87 -3.86
C VAL A 170 12.70 18.41 -3.92
N SER A 171 13.03 19.02 -5.07
CA SER A 171 12.97 20.48 -5.24
C SER A 171 11.54 21.06 -5.20
N GLU A 172 10.54 20.26 -5.51
CA GLU A 172 9.12 20.61 -5.48
C GLU A 172 8.48 20.39 -4.10
N THR A 173 9.19 19.75 -3.15
CA THR A 173 8.65 19.44 -1.82
C THR A 173 8.28 20.74 -1.08
N PRO A 174 7.02 20.92 -0.66
CA PRO A 174 6.62 22.04 0.17
C PRO A 174 7.34 22.00 1.53
N ARG A 175 7.99 23.09 1.92
CA ARG A 175 8.79 23.17 3.16
C ARG A 175 8.15 24.12 4.17
N LEU A 176 8.41 23.87 5.45
CA LEU A 176 8.03 24.77 6.53
C LEU A 176 9.27 25.48 7.09
N ALA A 177 9.10 26.72 7.49
CA ALA A 177 10.17 27.46 8.13
C ALA A 177 10.48 26.88 9.53
N GLY A 178 11.76 26.69 9.83
CA GLY A 178 12.21 26.25 11.15
C GLY A 178 12.25 24.71 11.34
N GLU A 179 12.03 23.95 10.28
CA GLU A 179 12.22 22.48 10.33
C GLU A 179 13.69 22.12 10.55
N THR A 180 13.91 21.07 11.32
CA THR A 180 15.23 20.45 11.43
C THR A 180 15.56 19.68 10.14
N PRO A 181 16.85 19.39 9.85
CA PRO A 181 17.21 18.60 8.66
C PRO A 181 16.54 17.21 8.61
N GLU A 182 16.25 16.62 9.77
CA GLU A 182 15.56 15.33 9.85
C GLU A 182 14.07 15.45 9.49
N GLU A 183 13.40 16.50 9.94
CA GLU A 183 12.02 16.80 9.60
C GLU A 183 11.87 17.14 8.11
N GLU A 184 12.76 17.98 7.58
CA GLU A 184 12.83 18.27 6.15
C GLU A 184 12.95 16.98 5.33
N ARG A 185 13.84 16.08 5.75
CA ARG A 185 14.05 14.81 5.06
C ARG A 185 12.83 13.89 5.12
N ARG A 186 12.15 13.80 6.25
CA ARG A 186 10.89 13.04 6.35
C ARG A 186 9.81 13.62 5.45
N ARG A 187 9.75 14.95 5.36
CA ARG A 187 8.82 15.64 4.45
C ARG A 187 9.13 15.34 2.98
N GLU A 188 10.39 15.32 2.59
CA GLU A 188 10.80 14.87 1.25
C GLU A 188 10.37 13.43 0.98
N ILE A 189 10.63 12.51 1.90
CA ILE A 189 10.21 11.12 1.79
C ILE A 189 8.69 11.01 1.67
N SER A 190 7.95 11.77 2.47
CA SER A 190 6.49 11.83 2.38
C SER A 190 6.01 12.33 1.01
N TYR A 191 6.63 13.39 0.49
CA TYR A 191 6.29 13.91 -0.83
C TYR A 191 6.58 12.91 -1.96
N LEU A 192 7.74 12.25 -1.90
CA LEU A 192 8.08 11.19 -2.84
C LEU A 192 7.09 10.03 -2.79
N ASN A 193 6.66 9.64 -1.58
CA ASN A 193 5.63 8.62 -1.42
C ASN A 193 4.30 9.02 -2.06
N LEU A 194 3.79 10.21 -1.78
CA LEU A 194 2.53 10.70 -2.34
C LEU A 194 2.61 10.81 -3.87
N LYS A 195 3.71 11.35 -4.39
CA LYS A 195 3.85 11.65 -5.81
C LYS A 195 4.11 10.43 -6.69
N TRP A 196 4.77 9.40 -6.18
CA TRP A 196 5.24 8.26 -6.96
C TRP A 196 4.69 6.92 -6.45
N PHE A 197 4.93 6.61 -5.19
CA PHE A 197 4.61 5.29 -4.66
C PHE A 197 3.10 5.09 -4.50
N MET A 198 2.44 6.03 -3.83
CA MET A 198 0.99 6.00 -3.66
C MET A 198 0.23 6.00 -4.99
N GLN A 199 0.67 6.81 -5.97
CA GLN A 199 0.05 6.80 -7.30
C GLN A 199 0.14 5.43 -7.97
N THR A 200 1.28 4.75 -7.84
CA THR A 200 1.44 3.39 -8.38
C THR A 200 0.49 2.39 -7.74
N LEU A 201 0.29 2.49 -6.42
CA LEU A 201 -0.64 1.62 -5.70
C LEU A 201 -2.10 1.90 -6.08
N LEU A 202 -2.47 3.17 -6.14
CA LEU A 202 -3.83 3.58 -6.54
C LEU A 202 -4.16 3.15 -7.98
N ASP A 203 -3.23 3.37 -8.92
CA ASP A 203 -3.41 2.94 -10.30
C ASP A 203 -3.54 1.41 -10.40
N ARG A 204 -2.73 0.66 -9.63
CA ARG A 204 -2.84 -0.79 -9.55
C ARG A 204 -4.21 -1.21 -9.04
N MET A 205 -4.65 -0.66 -7.90
CA MET A 205 -5.92 -1.01 -7.27
C MET A 205 -7.09 -0.68 -8.20
N ASP A 206 -7.14 0.51 -8.73
CA ASP A 206 -8.24 0.97 -9.59
C ASP A 206 -8.37 0.11 -10.86
N ARG A 207 -7.32 -0.01 -11.64
CA ARG A 207 -7.33 -0.76 -12.90
C ARG A 207 -7.64 -2.23 -12.70
N THR A 208 -6.99 -2.85 -11.72
CA THR A 208 -7.15 -4.29 -11.47
C THR A 208 -8.54 -4.62 -10.94
N SER A 209 -9.07 -3.81 -10.01
CA SER A 209 -10.41 -4.01 -9.48
C SER A 209 -11.49 -3.72 -10.53
N MET A 210 -11.34 -2.65 -11.30
CA MET A 210 -12.29 -2.28 -12.35
C MET A 210 -12.30 -3.27 -13.51
N TYR A 211 -11.19 -3.89 -13.85
CA TYR A 211 -11.14 -4.98 -14.82
C TYR A 211 -12.04 -6.16 -14.41
N SER A 212 -12.12 -6.44 -13.12
CA SER A 212 -13.05 -7.43 -12.54
C SER A 212 -14.48 -6.87 -12.37
N GLY A 213 -14.70 -5.58 -12.63
CA GLY A 213 -15.97 -4.89 -12.39
C GLY A 213 -16.26 -4.62 -10.90
N LEU A 214 -15.25 -4.67 -10.04
CA LEU A 214 -15.31 -4.29 -8.62
C LEU A 214 -14.80 -2.86 -8.47
N GLU A 215 -15.58 -1.98 -7.84
CA GLU A 215 -15.12 -0.63 -7.51
C GLU A 215 -14.40 -0.64 -6.16
N ALA A 216 -13.08 -0.50 -6.16
CA ALA A 216 -12.31 -0.31 -4.94
C ALA A 216 -12.28 1.18 -4.56
N ARG A 217 -12.57 1.48 -3.29
CA ARG A 217 -12.48 2.83 -2.73
C ARG A 217 -11.43 2.85 -1.64
N VAL A 218 -10.60 3.89 -1.66
CA VAL A 218 -9.44 4.07 -0.80
C VAL A 218 -9.61 5.34 0.05
N PRO A 219 -10.30 5.26 1.20
CA PRO A 219 -10.60 6.44 2.01
C PRO A 219 -9.38 7.20 2.51
N PHE A 220 -8.23 6.54 2.75
CA PHE A 220 -6.99 7.22 3.14
C PHE A 220 -6.34 8.04 2.02
N ALA A 221 -6.76 7.86 0.77
CA ALA A 221 -6.37 8.73 -0.33
C ALA A 221 -7.20 10.01 -0.45
N ASP A 222 -8.14 10.27 0.48
CA ASP A 222 -8.90 11.51 0.49
C ASP A 222 -7.95 12.69 0.73
N HIS A 223 -7.95 13.66 -0.20
CA HIS A 223 -7.06 14.81 -0.16
C HIS A 223 -7.18 15.61 1.16
N ARG A 224 -8.36 15.67 1.79
CA ARG A 224 -8.58 16.38 3.06
C ARG A 224 -7.82 15.70 4.21
N ILE A 225 -7.75 14.36 4.21
CA ILE A 225 -6.94 13.61 5.19
C ILE A 225 -5.47 13.86 4.93
N ILE A 226 -5.04 13.79 3.67
CA ILE A 226 -3.65 14.02 3.27
C ILE A 226 -3.21 15.44 3.67
N GLU A 227 -3.99 16.48 3.35
CA GLU A 227 -3.71 17.87 3.71
C GLU A 227 -3.61 18.08 5.23
N TYR A 228 -4.51 17.46 5.99
CA TYR A 228 -4.47 17.50 7.45
C TYR A 228 -3.20 16.82 8.00
N ILE A 229 -2.92 15.60 7.57
CA ILE A 229 -1.79 14.80 8.06
C ILE A 229 -0.45 15.37 7.61
N TRP A 230 -0.38 16.10 6.49
CA TRP A 230 0.85 16.64 5.93
C TRP A 230 1.67 17.45 6.94
N ASN A 231 1.00 18.28 7.74
CA ASN A 231 1.62 19.17 8.71
C ASN A 231 1.60 18.66 10.15
N VAL A 232 1.08 17.45 10.40
CA VAL A 232 1.14 16.84 11.73
C VAL A 232 2.59 16.51 12.06
N PRO A 233 3.13 16.95 13.20
CA PRO A 233 4.49 16.65 13.65
C PRO A 233 4.76 15.14 13.71
N TRP A 234 6.00 14.76 13.43
CA TRP A 234 6.37 13.34 13.37
C TRP A 234 6.15 12.61 14.70
N GLU A 235 6.44 13.26 15.83
CA GLU A 235 6.24 12.71 17.18
C GLU A 235 4.76 12.37 17.44
N MET A 236 3.85 13.12 16.84
CA MET A 236 2.41 12.84 16.93
C MET A 236 1.98 11.71 16.01
N LYS A 237 2.62 11.56 14.85
CA LYS A 237 2.35 10.42 13.94
C LYS A 237 2.85 9.10 14.52
N THR A 238 3.96 9.15 15.27
CA THR A 238 4.64 7.97 15.83
C THR A 238 4.98 8.17 17.31
N PRO A 239 4.00 8.39 18.18
CA PRO A 239 4.25 8.55 19.61
C PRO A 239 5.03 7.33 20.14
N ASP A 240 6.07 7.58 20.94
CA ASP A 240 6.96 6.56 21.52
C ASP A 240 7.58 5.60 20.47
N GLY A 241 7.73 6.06 19.23
CA GLY A 241 8.23 5.24 18.12
C GLY A 241 7.22 4.22 17.57
N LEU A 242 5.97 4.28 18.00
CA LEU A 242 4.93 3.36 17.55
C LEU A 242 4.51 3.68 16.10
N VAL A 243 4.77 2.77 15.19
CA VAL A 243 4.42 2.91 13.77
C VAL A 243 2.92 3.14 13.59
N LYS A 244 2.54 4.17 12.83
CA LYS A 244 1.13 4.60 12.64
C LYS A 244 0.41 4.88 13.97
N GLY A 245 1.13 5.38 14.99
CA GLY A 245 0.57 5.57 16.33
C GLY A 245 -0.64 6.49 16.35
N LEU A 246 -0.62 7.59 15.59
CA LEU A 246 -1.77 8.51 15.47
C LEU A 246 -3.02 7.79 14.95
N LEU A 247 -2.88 6.95 13.92
CA LEU A 247 -3.99 6.18 13.37
C LEU A 247 -4.52 5.17 14.39
N ARG A 248 -3.63 4.54 15.16
CA ARG A 248 -4.02 3.58 16.22
C ARG A 248 -4.76 4.27 17.36
N GLU A 249 -4.34 5.47 17.76
CA GLU A 249 -5.04 6.27 18.77
C GLU A 249 -6.44 6.69 18.30
N ALA A 250 -6.56 7.09 17.03
CA ALA A 250 -7.86 7.45 16.44
C ALA A 250 -8.84 6.27 16.33
N ALA A 251 -8.33 5.03 16.42
CA ALA A 251 -9.11 3.79 16.32
C ALA A 251 -9.60 3.24 17.69
N ARG A 252 -9.17 3.82 18.82
CA ARG A 252 -9.58 3.44 20.17
C ARG A 252 -10.94 4.02 20.52
#